data_804926112222367e759efcd14dee07c4
#
_entry.id   804926112222367e759efcd14dee07c4
#
_cell.length_a   1.000
_cell.length_b   1.000
_cell.length_c   1.000
_cell.angle_alpha   90.00
_cell.angle_beta   90.00
_cell.angle_gamma   90.00
#
_symmetry.space_group_name_H-M   'P 1'
#
loop_
_entity.id
_entity.type
_entity.pdbx_description
1 polymer ?
#
loop_
_entity_poly.entity_id
_entity_poly.type
_entity_poly.pdbx_seq_one_letter_code
_entity_poly.pdbx_strand_id
1 'polypeptide(L)'
;MGLLLNGINGNYLRNILLNAEEETERVDAAVAYATQNDLLFDWCWDKKLPLRFWGRFDEQVPVSVHVLERFLGHRSGRYVCKLVRQFHPKVIWWRGFGAYIGSANLTQSAWWNNIEAGIFLTETELAHGGHDLELEQFFSEIEAHAAPLTQELLDLMSERNKELSRRQATQRPSDEAFLSTTLVPDFPGLAKSSEKTAGEKRKLSFLDEWNSTLQIIRNISTRISEDGNRPSWVGATAPLGAQADQFLHAHYYQNTFDGQRADFETHFNRNRSDPDAALVSAIRWWRTLPDSVGENKMLNKTAPALQRAFSEDILPRLTEDQFVKVLGKVHATRDFARRAPDRLIGLKGGRTYNIPEKVVALARRIYRAPTRGGASALETLFYVLYGGRAEEVPHRLWEATVDPKRKIDLIGISALGEIVGWAMPDKYPPRNGRTRKALRSLGHDVAVHV
;
A
#
# COMPACT_ATOMS: atom_id res chain seq x y z
N MET A 1 -4.78 1.43 5.03
CA MET A 1 -5.05 2.63 5.85
C MET A 1 -3.73 3.18 6.37
N GLY A 2 -3.43 4.45 6.09
CA GLY A 2 -2.19 5.11 6.52
C GLY A 2 -2.47 6.27 7.47
N LEU A 3 -1.83 6.28 8.64
CA LEU A 3 -1.86 7.43 9.54
C LEU A 3 -0.82 8.45 9.05
N LEU A 4 -1.27 9.68 8.81
CA LEU A 4 -0.44 10.81 8.43
C LEU A 4 -0.33 11.77 9.61
N LEU A 5 0.88 11.93 10.14
CA LEU A 5 1.19 12.88 11.21
C LEU A 5 2.19 13.95 10.73
N ASN A 6 2.07 14.31 9.49
CA ASN A 6 2.83 15.30 8.74
C ASN A 6 4.34 15.30 9.05
N GLY A 7 4.96 14.11 8.99
CA GLY A 7 6.39 13.92 9.18
C GLY A 7 6.83 13.49 10.57
N ILE A 8 5.98 13.58 11.60
CA ILE A 8 6.32 13.08 12.94
C ILE A 8 6.57 11.57 12.91
N ASN A 9 5.74 10.82 12.17
CA ASN A 9 5.91 9.37 11.96
C ASN A 9 6.61 9.03 10.63
N GLY A 10 7.25 9.98 9.97
CA GLY A 10 7.89 9.81 8.66
C GLY A 10 6.93 9.90 7.47
N ASN A 11 5.63 10.06 7.68
CA ASN A 11 4.63 10.20 6.63
C ASN A 11 4.24 11.68 6.48
N TYR A 12 4.47 12.22 5.29
CA TYR A 12 4.14 13.61 4.95
C TYR A 12 2.94 13.65 4.00
N LEU A 13 1.99 14.57 4.27
CA LEU A 13 0.83 14.77 3.41
C LEU A 13 1.24 15.07 1.94
N ARG A 14 2.27 15.90 1.75
CA ARG A 14 2.79 16.23 0.42
C ARG A 14 3.28 15.03 -0.39
N ASN A 15 3.70 13.94 0.28
CA ASN A 15 4.18 12.74 -0.41
C ASN A 15 3.06 11.94 -1.08
N ILE A 16 1.80 12.23 -0.76
CA ILE A 16 0.65 11.64 -1.46
C ILE A 16 0.71 11.99 -2.95
N LEU A 17 1.02 13.24 -3.29
CA LEU A 17 1.06 13.73 -4.66
C LEU A 17 2.08 12.99 -5.53
N LEU A 18 3.20 12.54 -4.95
CA LEU A 18 4.24 11.79 -5.66
C LEU A 18 3.77 10.41 -6.15
N ASN A 19 2.80 9.83 -5.46
CA ASN A 19 2.31 8.49 -5.75
C ASN A 19 0.94 8.50 -6.47
N ALA A 20 0.24 9.64 -6.44
CA ALA A 20 -1.12 9.76 -6.93
C ALA A 20 -1.23 9.98 -8.45
N GLU A 21 -0.14 10.44 -9.10
CA GLU A 21 -0.17 10.96 -10.48
C GLU A 21 -0.74 10.00 -11.51
N GLU A 22 -0.42 8.73 -11.37
CA GLU A 22 -0.68 7.74 -12.42
C GLU A 22 -2.05 7.07 -12.28
N GLU A 23 -2.62 7.08 -11.08
CA GLU A 23 -3.88 6.41 -10.77
C GLU A 23 -5.04 7.41 -10.64
N THR A 24 -4.74 8.71 -10.50
CA THR A 24 -5.75 9.73 -10.28
C THR A 24 -6.43 10.15 -11.58
N GLU A 25 -7.74 9.96 -11.65
CA GLU A 25 -8.58 10.42 -12.77
C GLU A 25 -9.09 11.86 -12.57
N ARG A 26 -9.35 12.24 -11.32
CA ARG A 26 -9.88 13.54 -10.90
C ARG A 26 -9.61 13.76 -9.43
N VAL A 27 -9.47 15.01 -9.02
CA VAL A 27 -9.42 15.39 -7.60
C VAL A 27 -10.69 16.10 -7.19
N ASP A 28 -11.30 15.66 -6.09
CA ASP A 28 -12.40 16.33 -5.41
C ASP A 28 -11.88 16.80 -4.03
N ALA A 29 -11.79 18.10 -3.81
CA ALA A 29 -11.22 18.71 -2.60
C ALA A 29 -12.26 19.57 -1.87
N ALA A 30 -12.72 19.10 -0.72
CA ALA A 30 -13.59 19.82 0.20
C ALA A 30 -12.74 20.33 1.38
N VAL A 31 -12.20 21.56 1.28
CA VAL A 31 -11.27 22.09 2.27
C VAL A 31 -11.57 23.56 2.56
N ALA A 32 -11.73 23.88 3.84
CA ALA A 32 -12.22 25.17 4.27
C ALA A 32 -11.29 26.34 3.90
N TYR A 33 -9.97 26.15 4.04
CA TYR A 33 -8.99 27.21 3.83
C TYR A 33 -8.02 26.86 2.70
N ALA A 34 -7.81 27.79 1.77
CA ALA A 34 -6.85 27.65 0.70
C ALA A 34 -6.08 28.97 0.48
N THR A 35 -4.77 28.91 0.37
CA THR A 35 -3.91 30.08 0.16
C THR A 35 -3.22 30.06 -1.20
N GLN A 36 -2.47 31.10 -1.46
CA GLN A 36 -1.77 31.34 -2.70
C GLN A 36 -0.77 30.24 -3.10
N ASN A 37 -0.10 29.62 -2.12
CA ASN A 37 0.95 28.63 -2.35
C ASN A 37 0.41 27.23 -2.09
N ASP A 38 -0.63 26.85 -2.79
CA ASP A 38 -1.21 25.54 -2.63
C ASP A 38 -0.62 24.52 -3.59
N LEU A 39 0.05 23.54 -3.02
CA LEU A 39 0.73 22.50 -3.74
C LEU A 39 -0.23 21.60 -4.55
N LEU A 40 -1.45 21.34 -4.05
CA LEU A 40 -2.43 20.49 -4.74
C LEU A 40 -2.94 21.15 -6.03
N PHE A 41 -3.22 22.45 -6.00
CA PHE A 41 -3.73 23.17 -7.17
C PHE A 41 -2.68 23.22 -8.27
N ASP A 42 -1.43 23.57 -7.93
CA ASP A 42 -0.31 23.58 -8.87
C ASP A 42 -0.12 22.19 -9.49
N TRP A 43 -0.14 21.16 -8.68
CA TRP A 43 -0.01 19.79 -9.15
C TRP A 43 -1.14 19.38 -10.12
N CYS A 44 -2.41 19.71 -9.82
CA CYS A 44 -3.53 19.42 -10.71
C CYS A 44 -3.42 20.17 -12.05
N TRP A 45 -2.98 21.42 -12.02
CA TRP A 45 -2.83 22.22 -13.26
C TRP A 45 -1.68 21.70 -14.12
N ASP A 46 -0.53 21.43 -13.54
CA ASP A 46 0.65 20.91 -14.25
C ASP A 46 0.37 19.53 -14.90
N LYS A 47 -0.36 18.68 -14.19
CA LYS A 47 -0.73 17.35 -14.68
C LYS A 47 -2.01 17.33 -15.51
N LYS A 48 -2.68 18.46 -15.68
CA LYS A 48 -3.96 18.62 -16.39
C LYS A 48 -5.07 17.71 -15.85
N LEU A 49 -5.02 17.42 -14.54
CA LEU A 49 -6.04 16.62 -13.85
C LEU A 49 -7.27 17.47 -13.55
N PRO A 50 -8.49 16.96 -13.80
CA PRO A 50 -9.70 17.66 -13.41
C PRO A 50 -9.74 17.88 -11.89
N LEU A 51 -10.14 19.08 -11.47
CA LEU A 51 -10.22 19.47 -10.06
C LEU A 51 -11.56 20.11 -9.76
N ARG A 52 -12.27 19.60 -8.78
CA ARG A 52 -13.42 20.24 -8.17
C ARG A 52 -13.04 20.62 -6.74
N PHE A 53 -13.13 21.90 -6.46
CA PHE A 53 -12.78 22.47 -5.16
C PHE A 53 -14.00 23.14 -4.52
N TRP A 54 -14.28 22.77 -3.28
CA TRP A 54 -15.25 23.43 -2.41
C TRP A 54 -14.52 24.10 -1.26
N GLY A 55 -14.59 25.44 -1.22
CA GLY A 55 -13.98 26.27 -0.20
C GLY A 55 -15.02 26.91 0.71
N ARG A 56 -14.59 27.41 1.85
CA ARG A 56 -15.45 28.12 2.78
C ARG A 56 -15.69 29.56 2.33
N PHE A 57 -16.95 29.99 2.45
CA PHE A 57 -17.34 31.39 2.33
C PHE A 57 -17.73 31.95 3.69
N ASP A 58 -16.98 32.94 4.17
CA ASP A 58 -17.33 33.75 5.35
C ASP A 58 -16.62 35.11 5.31
N GLU A 59 -16.83 35.88 6.38
CA GLU A 59 -16.29 37.24 6.53
C GLU A 59 -14.78 37.32 6.69
N GLN A 60 -14.07 36.23 6.93
CA GLN A 60 -12.61 36.15 7.10
C GLN A 60 -11.87 35.87 5.78
N VAL A 61 -12.59 35.65 4.68
CA VAL A 61 -12.03 35.33 3.36
C VAL A 61 -11.03 34.13 3.43
N PRO A 62 -11.45 32.96 3.89
CA PRO A 62 -10.56 31.82 4.14
C PRO A 62 -9.98 31.19 2.88
N VAL A 63 -10.60 31.38 1.72
CA VAL A 63 -10.03 31.10 0.41
C VAL A 63 -9.47 32.39 -0.15
N SER A 64 -8.16 32.44 -0.41
CA SER A 64 -7.50 33.66 -0.84
C SER A 64 -8.02 34.15 -2.22
N VAL A 65 -8.10 35.44 -2.38
CA VAL A 65 -8.52 36.10 -3.65
C VAL A 65 -7.69 35.56 -4.82
N HIS A 66 -6.40 35.38 -4.64
CA HIS A 66 -5.51 34.84 -5.68
C HIS A 66 -5.91 33.42 -6.14
N VAL A 67 -6.29 32.52 -5.22
CA VAL A 67 -6.81 31.19 -5.57
C VAL A 67 -8.10 31.31 -6.40
N LEU A 68 -9.01 32.17 -5.98
CA LEU A 68 -10.27 32.40 -6.71
C LEU A 68 -10.03 32.96 -8.11
N GLU A 69 -9.11 33.93 -8.25
CA GLU A 69 -8.70 34.51 -9.55
C GLU A 69 -8.16 33.42 -10.48
N ARG A 70 -7.33 32.51 -9.96
CA ARG A 70 -6.80 31.41 -10.76
C ARG A 70 -7.89 30.46 -11.26
N PHE A 71 -8.88 30.12 -10.46
CA PHE A 71 -10.01 29.29 -10.91
C PHE A 71 -10.85 30.01 -11.98
N LEU A 72 -11.10 31.30 -11.86
CA LEU A 72 -11.80 32.06 -12.88
C LEU A 72 -10.99 32.23 -14.17
N GLY A 73 -9.67 32.38 -14.06
CA GLY A 73 -8.76 32.47 -15.21
C GLY A 73 -8.67 31.19 -16.03
N HIS A 74 -8.82 30.04 -15.36
CA HIS A 74 -8.79 28.71 -15.97
C HIS A 74 -10.19 28.18 -16.31
N ARG A 75 -11.10 28.98 -16.79
CA ARG A 75 -12.47 28.58 -17.15
C ARG A 75 -12.50 27.43 -18.17
N SER A 76 -12.31 26.23 -17.66
CA SER A 76 -12.64 25.03 -18.38
C SER A 76 -13.51 24.16 -17.46
N GLY A 77 -14.41 23.38 -17.99
CA GLY A 77 -15.20 22.44 -17.17
C GLY A 77 -14.36 21.44 -16.36
N ARG A 78 -13.02 21.51 -16.47
CA ARG A 78 -12.07 20.70 -15.70
C ARG A 78 -11.76 21.27 -14.31
N TYR A 79 -11.76 22.60 -14.17
CA TYR A 79 -11.36 23.27 -12.92
C TYR A 79 -12.56 24.06 -12.40
N VAL A 80 -13.20 23.52 -11.37
CA VAL A 80 -14.41 24.03 -10.80
C VAL A 80 -14.16 24.44 -9.37
N CYS A 81 -14.48 25.70 -9.03
CA CYS A 81 -14.48 26.20 -7.67
C CYS A 81 -15.90 26.59 -7.24
N LYS A 82 -16.30 26.15 -6.07
CA LYS A 82 -17.55 26.52 -5.42
C LYS A 82 -17.31 26.92 -3.98
N LEU A 83 -18.16 27.78 -3.45
CA LEU A 83 -18.05 28.28 -2.08
C LEU A 83 -19.27 27.88 -1.25
N VAL A 84 -19.02 27.51 0.01
CA VAL A 84 -20.02 26.97 0.93
C VAL A 84 -19.97 27.70 2.27
N ARG A 85 -21.12 28.08 2.81
CA ARG A 85 -21.25 28.68 4.16
C ARG A 85 -21.13 27.61 5.25
N GLN A 86 -20.68 28.00 6.46
CA GLN A 86 -20.55 27.11 7.62
C GLN A 86 -19.77 25.82 7.33
N PHE A 87 -18.69 25.95 6.56
CA PHE A 87 -17.96 24.86 5.97
C PHE A 87 -16.57 24.71 6.63
N HIS A 88 -16.25 23.51 7.16
CA HIS A 88 -14.96 23.28 7.82
C HIS A 88 -14.33 21.90 7.58
N PRO A 89 -14.69 21.14 6.55
CA PRO A 89 -14.01 19.88 6.24
C PRO A 89 -12.60 20.09 5.71
N LYS A 90 -11.83 19.00 5.74
CA LYS A 90 -10.53 18.85 5.08
C LYS A 90 -10.48 17.43 4.54
N VAL A 91 -11.13 17.26 3.42
CA VAL A 91 -11.25 15.99 2.69
C VAL A 91 -10.73 16.20 1.28
N ILE A 92 -9.79 15.37 0.85
CA ILE A 92 -9.27 15.38 -0.51
C ILE A 92 -9.36 13.97 -1.05
N TRP A 93 -10.09 13.79 -2.14
CA TRP A 93 -10.25 12.51 -2.80
C TRP A 93 -9.59 12.54 -4.17
N TRP A 94 -8.49 11.83 -4.31
CA TRP A 94 -7.85 11.50 -5.58
C TRP A 94 -8.55 10.27 -6.14
N ARG A 95 -9.55 10.47 -6.99
CA ARG A 95 -10.39 9.42 -7.58
C ARG A 95 -9.54 8.42 -8.34
N GLY A 96 -9.65 7.14 -8.00
CA GLY A 96 -8.84 6.04 -8.53
C GLY A 96 -7.60 5.71 -7.69
N PHE A 97 -7.18 6.62 -6.78
CA PHE A 97 -6.00 6.42 -5.92
C PHE A 97 -6.35 6.30 -4.42
N GLY A 98 -7.17 7.20 -3.88
CA GLY A 98 -7.59 7.18 -2.49
C GLY A 98 -7.95 8.53 -1.92
N ALA A 99 -8.33 8.58 -0.63
CA ALA A 99 -8.78 9.81 0.03
C ALA A 99 -8.00 10.12 1.31
N TYR A 100 -7.74 11.41 1.53
CA TYR A 100 -7.25 11.98 2.78
C TYR A 100 -8.40 12.62 3.55
N ILE A 101 -8.46 12.36 4.85
CA ILE A 101 -9.37 13.00 5.79
C ILE A 101 -8.55 13.40 7.02
N GLY A 102 -8.52 14.69 7.37
CA GLY A 102 -7.68 15.13 8.49
C GLY A 102 -7.83 16.58 8.88
N SER A 103 -6.76 17.16 9.43
CA SER A 103 -6.73 18.53 9.92
C SER A 103 -6.17 19.53 8.90
N ALA A 104 -5.42 19.07 7.87
CA ALA A 104 -4.65 19.92 6.98
C ALA A 104 -5.53 20.73 6.04
N ASN A 105 -5.33 22.04 6.05
CA ASN A 105 -5.88 22.96 5.05
C ASN A 105 -4.99 23.00 3.79
N LEU A 106 -5.48 23.59 2.72
CA LEU A 106 -4.70 23.82 1.49
C LEU A 106 -3.86 25.10 1.64
N THR A 107 -2.88 25.04 2.53
CA THR A 107 -2.00 26.17 2.85
C THR A 107 -0.54 25.70 2.91
N GLN A 108 0.40 26.61 2.63
CA GLN A 108 1.82 26.32 2.74
C GLN A 108 2.18 25.79 4.14
N SER A 109 1.63 26.41 5.19
CA SER A 109 1.92 25.98 6.56
C SER A 109 1.46 24.54 6.83
N ALA A 110 0.26 24.15 6.37
CA ALA A 110 -0.24 22.79 6.55
C ALA A 110 0.62 21.74 5.81
N TRP A 111 1.13 22.08 4.62
CA TRP A 111 1.96 21.17 3.84
C TRP A 111 3.41 21.04 4.37
N TRP A 112 3.96 22.12 5.00
CA TRP A 112 5.40 22.23 5.24
C TRP A 112 5.79 22.44 6.70
N ASN A 113 4.95 23.08 7.52
CA ASN A 113 5.36 23.60 8.82
C ASN A 113 4.53 23.11 10.00
N ASN A 114 3.21 22.95 9.81
CA ASN A 114 2.30 22.62 10.90
C ASN A 114 2.38 21.15 11.30
N ILE A 115 2.07 20.89 12.56
CA ILE A 115 1.67 19.56 13.02
C ILE A 115 0.25 19.31 12.52
N GLU A 116 0.10 18.38 11.59
CA GLU A 116 -1.19 17.98 11.03
C GLU A 116 -1.40 16.48 11.25
N ALA A 117 -2.64 16.08 11.45
CA ALA A 117 -3.00 14.69 11.63
C ALA A 117 -4.15 14.30 10.69
N GLY A 118 -4.08 13.11 10.14
CA GLY A 118 -5.13 12.59 9.28
C GLY A 118 -4.92 11.12 8.93
N ILE A 119 -5.89 10.60 8.21
CA ILE A 119 -5.83 9.25 7.65
C ILE A 119 -5.83 9.34 6.12
N PHE A 120 -5.15 8.39 5.50
CA PHE A 120 -5.24 8.12 4.08
C PHE A 120 -5.78 6.72 3.87
N LEU A 121 -6.84 6.61 3.09
CA LEU A 121 -7.46 5.36 2.66
C LEU A 121 -7.21 5.21 1.16
N THR A 122 -6.66 4.09 0.75
CA THR A 122 -6.52 3.75 -0.68
C THR A 122 -7.90 3.51 -1.30
N GLU A 123 -8.02 3.61 -2.62
CA GLU A 123 -9.29 3.33 -3.33
C GLU A 123 -9.84 1.94 -3.00
N THR A 124 -8.96 0.95 -2.87
CA THR A 124 -9.35 -0.40 -2.47
C THR A 124 -9.92 -0.45 -1.06
N GLU A 125 -9.35 0.29 -0.12
CA GLU A 125 -9.83 0.36 1.27
C GLU A 125 -11.16 1.10 1.37
N LEU A 126 -11.33 2.17 0.59
CA LEU A 126 -12.60 2.89 0.48
C LEU A 126 -13.72 1.96 0.01
N ALA A 127 -13.49 1.25 -1.10
CA ALA A 127 -14.46 0.32 -1.67
C ALA A 127 -14.80 -0.85 -0.74
N HIS A 128 -13.81 -1.43 -0.03
CA HIS A 128 -14.06 -2.52 0.91
C HIS A 128 -14.86 -2.09 2.15
N GLY A 129 -14.66 -0.86 2.62
CA GLY A 129 -15.36 -0.30 3.76
C GLY A 129 -16.71 0.32 3.42
N GLY A 130 -17.05 0.47 2.14
CA GLY A 130 -18.22 1.23 1.67
C GLY A 130 -18.07 2.74 1.85
N HIS A 131 -16.86 3.22 2.18
CA HIS A 131 -16.57 4.64 2.43
C HIS A 131 -16.53 5.47 1.15
N ASP A 132 -16.37 4.85 -0.01
CA ASP A 132 -16.53 5.48 -1.32
C ASP A 132 -17.96 6.01 -1.50
N LEU A 133 -18.99 5.24 -1.11
CA LEU A 133 -20.39 5.67 -1.16
C LEU A 133 -20.68 6.79 -0.14
N GLU A 134 -20.09 6.72 1.05
CA GLU A 134 -20.21 7.77 2.06
C GLU A 134 -19.55 9.09 1.57
N LEU A 135 -18.40 9.02 0.92
CA LEU A 135 -17.75 10.17 0.30
C LEU A 135 -18.56 10.73 -0.87
N GLU A 136 -19.14 9.88 -1.73
CA GLU A 136 -20.04 10.33 -2.79
C GLU A 136 -21.24 11.09 -2.23
N GLN A 137 -21.87 10.56 -1.18
CA GLN A 137 -22.98 11.23 -0.50
C GLN A 137 -22.52 12.57 0.10
N PHE A 138 -21.38 12.60 0.79
CA PHE A 138 -20.81 13.81 1.36
C PHE A 138 -20.58 14.89 0.31
N PHE A 139 -19.95 14.57 -0.83
CA PHE A 139 -19.74 15.53 -1.92
C PHE A 139 -21.04 15.96 -2.60
N SER A 140 -22.02 15.07 -2.69
CA SER A 140 -23.34 15.39 -3.23
C SER A 140 -24.10 16.40 -2.34
N GLU A 141 -24.05 16.22 -1.02
CA GLU A 141 -24.67 17.14 -0.05
C GLU A 141 -24.00 18.52 -0.08
N ILE A 142 -22.67 18.57 -0.14
CA ILE A 142 -21.94 19.83 -0.27
C ILE A 142 -22.32 20.53 -1.57
N GLU A 143 -22.42 19.80 -2.66
CA GLU A 143 -22.77 20.33 -3.98
C GLU A 143 -24.16 20.99 -3.98
N ALA A 144 -25.13 20.42 -3.28
CA ALA A 144 -26.47 20.98 -3.17
C ALA A 144 -26.53 22.35 -2.46
N HIS A 145 -25.52 22.66 -1.63
CA HIS A 145 -25.44 23.89 -0.85
C HIS A 145 -24.34 24.86 -1.33
N ALA A 146 -23.64 24.52 -2.40
CA ALA A 146 -22.49 25.26 -2.90
C ALA A 146 -22.88 26.30 -3.96
N ALA A 147 -22.38 27.51 -3.81
CA ALA A 147 -22.48 28.54 -4.83
C ALA A 147 -21.29 28.46 -5.82
N PRO A 148 -21.53 28.45 -7.14
CA PRO A 148 -20.44 28.48 -8.11
C PRO A 148 -19.70 29.82 -8.01
N LEU A 149 -18.38 29.76 -8.19
CA LEU A 149 -17.55 30.95 -8.23
C LEU A 149 -17.90 31.82 -9.48
N THR A 150 -18.31 33.03 -9.23
CA THR A 150 -18.59 34.05 -10.27
C THR A 150 -17.66 35.26 -10.11
N GLN A 151 -17.57 36.11 -11.12
CA GLN A 151 -16.82 37.36 -11.02
C GLN A 151 -17.38 38.26 -9.91
N GLU A 152 -18.70 38.36 -9.79
CA GLU A 152 -19.35 39.13 -8.73
C GLU A 152 -18.97 38.67 -7.33
N LEU A 153 -18.91 37.32 -7.12
CA LEU A 153 -18.51 36.73 -5.84
C LEU A 153 -17.02 36.97 -5.56
N LEU A 154 -16.17 36.90 -6.58
CA LEU A 154 -14.76 37.25 -6.46
C LEU A 154 -14.56 38.73 -6.07
N ASP A 155 -15.27 39.64 -6.72
CA ASP A 155 -15.19 41.08 -6.45
C ASP A 155 -15.61 41.39 -5.00
N LEU A 156 -16.71 40.77 -4.54
CA LEU A 156 -17.18 40.87 -3.16
C LEU A 156 -16.10 40.39 -2.15
N MET A 157 -15.49 39.23 -2.38
CA MET A 157 -14.45 38.71 -1.52
C MET A 157 -13.16 39.52 -1.59
N SER A 158 -12.82 40.08 -2.75
CA SER A 158 -11.66 40.94 -2.93
C SER A 158 -11.79 42.26 -2.16
N GLU A 159 -12.96 42.91 -2.20
CA GLU A 159 -13.22 44.08 -1.38
C GLU A 159 -13.13 43.78 0.12
N ARG A 160 -13.75 42.70 0.56
CA ARG A 160 -13.66 42.27 1.94
C ARG A 160 -12.22 41.98 2.39
N ASN A 161 -11.42 41.34 1.55
CA ASN A 161 -10.02 41.10 1.82
C ASN A 161 -9.19 42.35 2.00
N LYS A 162 -9.44 43.38 1.18
CA LYS A 162 -8.80 44.69 1.32
C LYS A 162 -9.14 45.35 2.66
N GLU A 163 -10.40 45.25 3.06
CA GLU A 163 -10.86 45.77 4.36
C GLU A 163 -10.20 45.07 5.53
N LEU A 164 -10.12 43.72 5.50
CA LEU A 164 -9.42 42.92 6.52
C LEU A 164 -7.94 43.26 6.58
N SER A 165 -7.27 43.41 5.45
CA SER A 165 -5.85 43.76 5.39
C SER A 165 -5.57 45.15 6.01
N ARG A 166 -6.46 46.12 5.82
CA ARG A 166 -6.34 47.43 6.49
C ARG A 166 -6.49 47.30 8.01
N ARG A 167 -7.41 46.51 8.52
CA ARG A 167 -7.60 46.26 9.95
C ARG A 167 -6.38 45.54 10.57
N GLN A 168 -5.89 44.50 9.92
CA GLN A 168 -4.71 43.74 10.38
C GLN A 168 -3.43 44.58 10.46
N ALA A 169 -3.22 45.50 9.52
CA ALA A 169 -2.06 46.40 9.53
C ALA A 169 -1.99 47.23 10.82
N THR A 170 -3.14 47.56 11.41
CA THR A 170 -3.22 48.32 12.66
C THR A 170 -2.98 47.42 13.91
N GLN A 171 -3.21 46.10 13.85
CA GLN A 171 -3.10 45.16 14.96
C GLN A 171 -1.76 44.43 15.01
N ARG A 172 -1.03 44.32 13.91
CA ARG A 172 0.25 43.61 13.78
C ARG A 172 1.26 43.79 14.93
N PRO A 173 1.54 45.00 15.40
CA PRO A 173 2.54 45.18 16.47
C PRO A 173 2.15 44.51 17.81
N SER A 174 0.84 44.46 18.08
CA SER A 174 0.32 43.82 19.30
C SER A 174 0.36 42.28 19.18
N ASP A 175 0.08 41.74 18.00
CA ASP A 175 0.10 40.31 17.74
C ASP A 175 1.53 39.76 17.75
N GLU A 176 2.49 40.48 17.20
CA GLU A 176 3.92 40.13 17.24
C GLU A 176 4.45 40.14 18.66
N ALA A 177 4.08 41.13 19.48
CA ALA A 177 4.46 41.15 20.89
C ALA A 177 3.88 40.01 21.70
N PHE A 178 2.64 39.62 21.42
CA PHE A 178 1.98 38.45 22.03
C PHE A 178 2.66 37.14 21.64
N LEU A 179 2.94 36.95 20.36
CA LEU A 179 3.58 35.74 19.83
C LEU A 179 5.04 35.58 20.24
N SER A 180 5.73 36.67 20.68
CA SER A 180 7.08 36.62 21.15
C SER A 180 7.25 36.06 22.60
N THR A 181 6.16 35.60 23.22
CA THR A 181 6.20 35.00 24.56
C THR A 181 7.06 33.75 24.58
N THR A 182 7.89 33.62 25.62
CA THR A 182 8.69 32.40 25.87
C THR A 182 7.97 31.36 26.73
N LEU A 183 6.72 31.62 27.13
CA LEU A 183 5.91 30.70 27.93
C LEU A 183 5.45 29.45 27.16
N VAL A 184 5.35 29.54 25.85
CA VAL A 184 5.06 28.44 24.98
C VAL A 184 6.29 28.20 24.09
N PRO A 185 6.92 27.02 24.17
CA PRO A 185 8.08 26.74 23.34
C PRO A 185 7.69 26.72 21.86
N ASP A 186 8.57 27.25 21.02
CA ASP A 186 8.40 27.17 19.57
C ASP A 186 8.45 25.73 19.09
N PHE A 187 7.56 25.38 18.17
CA PHE A 187 7.69 24.12 17.44
C PHE A 187 8.86 24.27 16.46
N PRO A 188 9.90 23.40 16.54
CA PRO A 188 11.12 23.55 15.74
C PRO A 188 10.90 23.36 14.24
N GLY A 189 9.65 23.15 13.82
CA GLY A 189 9.29 22.85 12.44
C GLY A 189 9.35 21.35 12.13
N LEU A 190 8.80 20.98 10.99
CA LEU A 190 8.90 19.61 10.48
C LEU A 190 10.33 19.36 10.01
N ALA A 191 10.87 18.19 10.35
CA ALA A 191 12.17 17.78 9.81
C ALA A 191 12.13 17.86 8.29
N LYS A 192 13.08 18.57 7.68
CA LYS A 192 13.23 18.60 6.22
C LYS A 192 13.56 17.18 5.76
N SER A 193 12.57 16.39 5.36
CA SER A 193 12.84 15.15 4.66
C SER A 193 12.98 15.46 3.18
N SER A 194 14.12 15.13 2.59
CA SER A 194 14.20 15.00 1.15
C SER A 194 13.32 13.81 0.72
N GLU A 195 12.80 13.81 -0.50
CA GLU A 195 12.07 12.67 -1.09
C GLU A 195 12.84 11.36 -0.92
N LYS A 196 14.16 11.41 -1.05
CA LYS A 196 15.08 10.30 -0.75
C LYS A 196 14.93 9.74 0.67
N THR A 197 14.77 10.60 1.68
CA THR A 197 14.71 10.16 3.08
C THR A 197 13.43 9.37 3.38
N ALA A 198 12.30 9.71 2.77
CA ALA A 198 11.05 8.95 2.94
C ALA A 198 11.10 7.60 2.23
N GLY A 199 11.64 7.56 1.01
CA GLY A 199 11.87 6.32 0.26
C GLY A 199 12.87 5.40 0.96
N GLU A 200 13.97 5.96 1.46
CA GLU A 200 14.97 5.22 2.23
C GLU A 200 14.42 4.68 3.54
N LYS A 201 13.64 5.46 4.30
CA LYS A 201 12.97 4.98 5.52
C LYS A 201 12.00 3.83 5.24
N ARG A 202 11.20 3.91 4.15
CA ARG A 202 10.32 2.83 3.72
C ARG A 202 11.11 1.59 3.33
N LYS A 203 12.24 1.76 2.62
CA LYS A 203 13.14 0.65 2.25
C LYS A 203 13.72 -0.01 3.49
N LEU A 204 14.21 0.76 4.45
CA LEU A 204 14.76 0.24 5.70
C LEU A 204 13.68 -0.51 6.49
N SER A 205 12.50 0.08 6.68
CA SER A 205 11.38 -0.58 7.36
C SER A 205 10.96 -1.89 6.68
N PHE A 206 10.93 -1.91 5.35
CA PHE A 206 10.69 -3.14 4.60
C PHE A 206 11.77 -4.19 4.83
N LEU A 207 13.04 -3.78 4.78
CA LEU A 207 14.17 -4.70 4.98
C LEU A 207 14.22 -5.25 6.40
N ASP A 208 13.92 -4.43 7.41
CA ASP A 208 13.85 -4.85 8.81
C ASP A 208 12.73 -5.86 9.01
N GLU A 209 11.53 -5.58 8.48
CA GLU A 209 10.40 -6.53 8.54
C GLU A 209 10.69 -7.81 7.76
N TRP A 210 11.32 -7.68 6.58
CA TRP A 210 11.70 -8.82 5.78
C TRP A 210 12.70 -9.72 6.52
N ASN A 211 13.77 -9.14 7.05
CA ASN A 211 14.85 -9.86 7.71
C ASN A 211 14.41 -10.46 9.06
N SER A 212 13.63 -9.74 9.86
CA SER A 212 13.09 -10.27 11.12
C SER A 212 12.17 -11.47 10.89
N THR A 213 11.25 -11.38 9.93
CA THR A 213 10.38 -12.49 9.55
C THR A 213 11.19 -13.67 8.99
N LEU A 214 12.21 -13.40 8.16
CA LEU A 214 13.10 -14.43 7.61
C LEU A 214 13.85 -15.18 8.71
N GLN A 215 14.33 -14.46 9.73
CA GLN A 215 14.99 -15.07 10.89
C GLN A 215 14.07 -16.04 11.63
N ILE A 216 12.81 -15.63 11.85
CA ILE A 216 11.80 -16.49 12.49
C ILE A 216 11.57 -17.76 11.66
N ILE A 217 11.37 -17.65 10.35
CA ILE A 217 11.12 -18.78 9.47
C ILE A 217 12.34 -19.72 9.43
N ARG A 218 13.56 -19.20 9.41
CA ARG A 218 14.79 -19.98 9.44
C ARG A 218 14.93 -20.75 10.76
N ASN A 219 14.62 -20.13 11.89
CA ASN A 219 14.60 -20.83 13.19
C ASN A 219 13.59 -21.98 13.17
N ILE A 220 12.38 -21.73 12.67
CA ILE A 220 11.37 -22.78 12.50
C ILE A 220 11.90 -23.88 11.58
N SER A 221 12.49 -23.53 10.43
CA SER A 221 13.03 -24.49 9.45
C SER A 221 14.05 -25.43 10.08
N THR A 222 14.97 -24.90 10.88
CA THR A 222 15.98 -25.69 11.60
C THR A 222 15.32 -26.65 12.56
N ARG A 223 14.40 -26.17 13.41
CA ARG A 223 13.78 -26.97 14.46
C ARG A 223 12.89 -28.10 13.92
N ILE A 224 12.11 -27.84 12.86
CA ILE A 224 11.25 -28.88 12.26
C ILE A 224 12.02 -29.93 11.48
N SER A 225 13.24 -29.61 11.02
CA SER A 225 14.08 -30.52 10.25
C SER A 225 14.94 -31.48 11.12
N GLU A 226 15.01 -31.23 12.44
CA GLU A 226 15.68 -32.11 13.39
C GLU A 226 15.06 -33.52 13.39
N ASP A 227 15.89 -34.53 13.64
CA ASP A 227 15.42 -35.88 13.70
C ASP A 227 14.35 -36.06 14.79
N GLY A 228 13.26 -36.70 14.42
CA GLY A 228 12.09 -36.89 15.30
C GLY A 228 11.07 -35.72 15.30
N ASN A 229 11.35 -34.59 14.67
CA ASN A 229 10.43 -33.46 14.54
C ASN A 229 9.64 -33.50 13.24
N ARG A 230 10.05 -34.29 12.25
CA ARG A 230 9.39 -34.44 10.95
C ARG A 230 8.34 -35.55 10.96
N PRO A 231 7.22 -35.37 10.22
CA PRO A 231 6.37 -36.50 9.88
C PRO A 231 7.14 -37.57 9.05
N SER A 232 6.74 -38.81 9.15
CA SER A 232 7.41 -39.91 8.43
C SER A 232 7.43 -39.78 6.90
N TRP A 233 6.49 -39.06 6.33
CA TRP A 233 6.38 -38.83 4.89
C TRP A 233 7.24 -37.63 4.37
N VAL A 234 7.84 -36.85 5.27
CA VAL A 234 8.75 -35.77 4.90
C VAL A 234 10.18 -36.30 4.80
N GLY A 235 10.71 -36.38 3.57
CA GLY A 235 12.06 -36.84 3.34
C GLY A 235 13.13 -35.91 3.95
N ALA A 236 14.19 -36.52 4.49
CA ALA A 236 15.32 -35.81 5.10
C ALA A 236 16.06 -34.88 4.08
N THR A 237 15.97 -35.18 2.80
CA THR A 237 16.59 -34.42 1.71
C THR A 237 15.73 -33.29 1.20
N ALA A 238 14.48 -33.11 1.69
CA ALA A 238 13.66 -31.99 1.31
C ALA A 238 14.29 -30.67 1.81
N PRO A 239 14.35 -29.61 0.98
CA PRO A 239 14.91 -28.32 1.37
C PRO A 239 14.25 -27.79 2.65
N LEU A 240 15.05 -27.26 3.58
CA LEU A 240 14.57 -26.79 4.90
C LEU A 240 13.44 -25.76 4.78
N GLY A 241 13.57 -24.82 3.89
CA GLY A 241 12.54 -23.80 3.67
C GLY A 241 11.26 -24.36 3.06
N ALA A 242 11.35 -25.41 2.24
CA ALA A 242 10.16 -26.09 1.71
C ALA A 242 9.44 -26.87 2.82
N GLN A 243 10.18 -27.48 3.75
CA GLN A 243 9.59 -28.11 4.94
C GLN A 243 8.87 -27.07 5.81
N ALA A 244 9.51 -25.90 6.04
CA ALA A 244 8.92 -24.82 6.82
C ALA A 244 7.63 -24.28 6.17
N ASP A 245 7.59 -24.10 4.85
CA ASP A 245 6.37 -23.70 4.15
C ASP A 245 5.23 -24.70 4.38
N GLN A 246 5.51 -26.00 4.28
CA GLN A 246 4.48 -27.03 4.48
C GLN A 246 4.03 -27.14 5.95
N PHE A 247 4.93 -27.02 6.90
CA PHE A 247 4.59 -26.93 8.31
C PHE A 247 3.67 -25.74 8.60
N LEU A 248 4.06 -24.55 8.16
CA LEU A 248 3.26 -23.30 8.35
C LEU A 248 1.94 -23.37 7.60
N HIS A 249 1.92 -23.98 6.42
CA HIS A 249 0.70 -24.21 5.64
C HIS A 249 -0.28 -25.13 6.38
N ALA A 250 0.20 -26.30 6.86
CA ALA A 250 -0.62 -27.24 7.60
C ALA A 250 -1.13 -26.63 8.92
N HIS A 251 -0.26 -25.93 9.65
CA HIS A 251 -0.63 -25.22 10.87
C HIS A 251 -1.72 -24.17 10.62
N TYR A 252 -1.58 -23.37 9.57
CA TYR A 252 -2.58 -22.38 9.20
C TYR A 252 -3.96 -22.98 8.92
N TYR A 253 -4.03 -24.03 8.09
CA TYR A 253 -5.30 -24.59 7.69
C TYR A 253 -5.93 -25.53 8.71
N GLN A 254 -5.16 -26.20 9.56
CA GLN A 254 -5.68 -27.19 10.48
C GLN A 254 -5.79 -26.70 11.93
N ASN A 255 -4.93 -25.74 12.33
CA ASN A 255 -4.90 -25.26 13.71
C ASN A 255 -5.36 -23.82 13.88
N THR A 256 -5.43 -23.03 12.79
CA THR A 256 -5.79 -21.59 12.85
C THR A 256 -7.15 -21.33 12.25
N PHE A 257 -7.65 -22.22 11.41
CA PHE A 257 -8.91 -22.06 10.71
C PHE A 257 -10.08 -22.63 11.53
N ASP A 258 -11.12 -21.82 11.75
CA ASP A 258 -12.33 -22.24 12.51
C ASP A 258 -13.43 -22.87 11.62
N GLY A 259 -13.07 -23.26 10.38
CA GLY A 259 -13.98 -23.80 9.36
C GLY A 259 -14.50 -22.77 8.37
N GLN A 260 -14.51 -21.48 8.68
CA GLN A 260 -14.93 -20.40 7.77
C GLN A 260 -13.82 -19.38 7.52
N ARG A 261 -13.08 -18.99 8.55
CA ARG A 261 -12.00 -18.01 8.46
C ARG A 261 -10.85 -18.35 9.41
N ALA A 262 -9.68 -17.79 9.13
CA ALA A 262 -8.53 -17.97 9.99
C ALA A 262 -8.60 -17.01 11.19
N ASP A 263 -8.67 -17.57 12.39
CA ASP A 263 -8.69 -16.84 13.67
C ASP A 263 -7.28 -16.65 14.25
N PHE A 264 -6.37 -16.14 13.42
CA PHE A 264 -4.96 -16.00 13.79
C PHE A 264 -4.71 -14.94 14.87
N GLU A 265 -5.56 -13.91 15.01
CA GLU A 265 -5.42 -12.89 16.05
C GLU A 265 -5.74 -13.42 17.46
N THR A 266 -6.78 -14.23 17.61
CA THR A 266 -7.06 -14.88 18.90
C THR A 266 -5.91 -15.78 19.32
N HIS A 267 -5.36 -16.55 18.36
CA HIS A 267 -4.16 -17.35 18.61
C HIS A 267 -2.95 -16.50 18.96
N PHE A 268 -2.72 -15.37 18.28
CA PHE A 268 -1.66 -14.44 18.60
C PHE A 268 -1.77 -13.92 20.04
N ASN A 269 -2.94 -13.44 20.43
CA ASN A 269 -3.14 -12.90 21.78
C ASN A 269 -2.87 -13.95 22.87
N ARG A 270 -3.15 -15.23 22.61
CA ARG A 270 -2.85 -16.33 23.52
C ARG A 270 -1.37 -16.68 23.58
N ASN A 271 -0.68 -16.66 22.43
CA ASN A 271 0.65 -17.22 22.26
C ASN A 271 1.78 -16.16 22.33
N ARG A 272 1.47 -14.88 22.24
CA ARG A 272 2.48 -13.79 22.16
C ARG A 272 3.38 -13.67 23.38
N SER A 273 2.95 -14.14 24.55
CA SER A 273 3.77 -14.14 25.78
C SER A 273 4.84 -15.22 25.76
N ASP A 274 4.64 -16.32 25.02
CA ASP A 274 5.60 -17.41 24.87
C ASP A 274 5.45 -18.08 23.49
N PRO A 275 5.96 -17.45 22.42
CA PRO A 275 5.92 -18.02 21.07
C PRO A 275 6.72 -19.33 20.94
N ASP A 276 7.73 -19.52 21.80
CA ASP A 276 8.55 -20.72 21.78
C ASP A 276 7.76 -21.95 22.25
N ALA A 277 7.01 -21.84 23.34
CA ALA A 277 6.11 -22.91 23.80
C ALA A 277 5.02 -23.22 22.77
N ALA A 278 4.48 -22.21 22.10
CA ALA A 278 3.51 -22.40 21.02
C ALA A 278 4.13 -23.18 19.85
N LEU A 279 5.35 -22.81 19.44
CA LEU A 279 6.09 -23.52 18.39
C LEU A 279 6.39 -24.97 18.77
N VAL A 280 6.86 -25.22 20.00
CA VAL A 280 7.11 -26.59 20.49
C VAL A 280 5.82 -27.43 20.42
N SER A 281 4.68 -26.87 20.83
CA SER A 281 3.39 -27.57 20.75
C SER A 281 2.99 -27.84 19.29
N ALA A 282 3.20 -26.90 18.40
CA ALA A 282 2.89 -27.05 16.98
C ALA A 282 3.81 -28.10 16.31
N ILE A 283 5.10 -28.17 16.68
CA ILE A 283 6.03 -29.21 16.19
C ILE A 283 5.60 -30.58 16.66
N ARG A 284 5.18 -30.73 17.93
CA ARG A 284 4.66 -32.03 18.45
C ARG A 284 3.45 -32.51 17.65
N TRP A 285 2.56 -31.60 17.29
CA TRP A 285 1.43 -31.91 16.43
C TRP A 285 1.89 -32.23 15.00
N TRP A 286 2.78 -31.42 14.40
CA TRP A 286 3.29 -31.60 13.05
C TRP A 286 3.88 -33.01 12.82
N ARG A 287 4.75 -33.48 13.72
CA ARG A 287 5.39 -34.77 13.57
C ARG A 287 4.42 -35.97 13.55
N THR A 288 3.23 -35.80 14.10
CA THR A 288 2.18 -36.84 14.12
C THR A 288 1.22 -36.71 12.93
N LEU A 289 1.39 -35.71 12.08
CA LEU A 289 0.51 -35.47 10.96
C LEU A 289 0.60 -36.62 9.95
N PRO A 290 -0.54 -37.25 9.60
CA PRO A 290 -0.54 -38.32 8.60
C PRO A 290 -0.21 -37.76 7.23
N ASP A 291 0.25 -38.61 6.31
CA ASP A 291 0.51 -38.22 4.91
C ASP A 291 -0.76 -37.62 4.30
N SER A 292 -0.68 -36.35 3.98
CA SER A 292 -1.71 -35.66 3.21
C SER A 292 -1.25 -35.54 1.77
N VAL A 293 -2.13 -35.93 0.85
CA VAL A 293 -1.85 -35.91 -0.61
C VAL A 293 -1.44 -34.51 -1.09
N GLY A 294 -1.82 -33.46 -0.39
CA GLY A 294 -1.52 -32.07 -0.71
C GLY A 294 -0.08 -31.69 -0.39
N GLU A 295 0.33 -31.87 0.87
CA GLU A 295 1.66 -31.50 1.37
C GLU A 295 2.75 -32.38 0.78
N ASN A 296 2.55 -33.68 0.72
CA ASN A 296 3.48 -34.60 0.10
C ASN A 296 3.70 -34.28 -1.38
N LYS A 297 2.62 -34.03 -2.15
CA LYS A 297 2.72 -33.59 -3.54
C LYS A 297 3.47 -32.28 -3.69
N MET A 298 3.27 -31.34 -2.74
CA MET A 298 3.97 -30.06 -2.76
C MET A 298 5.48 -30.28 -2.59
N LEU A 299 5.90 -30.99 -1.57
CA LEU A 299 7.33 -31.25 -1.29
C LEU A 299 8.01 -32.08 -2.38
N ASN A 300 7.40 -33.18 -2.80
CA ASN A 300 8.08 -34.16 -3.65
C ASN A 300 7.93 -33.92 -5.17
N LYS A 301 6.94 -33.11 -5.59
CA LYS A 301 6.67 -32.88 -7.04
C LYS A 301 6.66 -31.39 -7.40
N THR A 302 5.94 -30.56 -6.63
CA THR A 302 5.71 -29.17 -7.03
C THR A 302 6.90 -28.28 -6.71
N ALA A 303 7.46 -28.36 -5.50
CA ALA A 303 8.60 -27.55 -5.08
C ALA A 303 9.86 -27.81 -5.95
N PRO A 304 10.26 -29.07 -6.23
CA PRO A 304 11.37 -29.33 -7.16
C PRO A 304 11.14 -28.81 -8.56
N ALA A 305 9.89 -28.88 -9.06
CA ALA A 305 9.55 -28.34 -10.37
C ALA A 305 9.59 -26.82 -10.43
N LEU A 306 9.18 -26.14 -9.35
CA LEU A 306 9.29 -24.69 -9.22
C LEU A 306 10.75 -24.25 -9.10
N GLN A 307 11.53 -24.92 -8.25
CA GLN A 307 12.95 -24.64 -8.08
C GLN A 307 13.69 -24.74 -9.42
N ARG A 308 13.43 -25.81 -10.17
CA ARG A 308 14.02 -25.99 -11.50
C ARG A 308 13.56 -24.92 -12.48
N ALA A 309 12.28 -24.57 -12.51
CA ALA A 309 11.76 -23.58 -13.44
C ALA A 309 12.29 -22.17 -13.15
N PHE A 310 12.55 -21.86 -11.89
CA PHE A 310 13.12 -20.58 -11.46
C PHE A 310 14.65 -20.60 -11.38
N SER A 311 15.34 -21.65 -11.82
CA SER A 311 16.80 -21.68 -11.87
C SER A 311 17.37 -20.65 -12.88
N GLU A 312 18.62 -20.26 -12.69
CA GLU A 312 19.30 -19.22 -13.45
C GLU A 312 19.35 -19.51 -14.97
N ASP A 313 19.50 -20.77 -15.33
CA ASP A 313 19.59 -21.23 -16.72
C ASP A 313 18.21 -21.44 -17.39
N ILE A 314 17.17 -21.74 -16.64
CA ILE A 314 15.84 -22.07 -17.18
C ILE A 314 14.92 -20.82 -17.21
N LEU A 315 14.90 -20.02 -16.15
CA LEU A 315 13.97 -18.89 -16.03
C LEU A 315 13.97 -17.94 -17.23
N PRO A 316 15.11 -17.49 -17.80
CA PRO A 316 15.09 -16.56 -18.92
C PRO A 316 14.54 -17.15 -20.21
N ARG A 317 14.45 -18.49 -20.30
CA ARG A 317 14.04 -19.24 -21.50
C ARG A 317 12.63 -19.78 -21.41
N LEU A 318 11.87 -19.48 -20.34
CA LEU A 318 10.49 -19.95 -20.21
C LEU A 318 9.62 -19.39 -21.32
N THR A 319 8.95 -20.27 -22.06
CA THR A 319 7.89 -19.86 -22.98
C THR A 319 6.67 -19.40 -22.21
N GLU A 320 5.75 -18.69 -22.86
CA GLU A 320 4.50 -18.24 -22.26
C GLU A 320 3.74 -19.39 -21.57
N ASP A 321 3.58 -20.51 -22.25
CA ASP A 321 2.84 -21.67 -21.71
C ASP A 321 3.57 -22.31 -20.52
N GLN A 322 4.89 -22.35 -20.53
CA GLN A 322 5.67 -22.82 -19.41
C GLN A 322 5.55 -21.86 -18.22
N PHE A 323 5.67 -20.55 -18.45
CA PHE A 323 5.49 -19.53 -17.41
C PHE A 323 4.11 -19.60 -16.78
N VAL A 324 3.06 -19.73 -17.58
CA VAL A 324 1.67 -19.92 -17.11
C VAL A 324 1.54 -21.14 -16.18
N LYS A 325 2.12 -22.28 -16.59
CA LYS A 325 2.12 -23.50 -15.76
C LYS A 325 2.88 -23.35 -14.46
N VAL A 326 4.00 -22.62 -14.48
CA VAL A 326 4.85 -22.36 -13.31
C VAL A 326 4.14 -21.39 -12.37
N LEU A 327 3.72 -20.24 -12.87
CA LEU A 327 3.07 -19.20 -12.08
C LEU A 327 1.74 -19.66 -11.49
N GLY A 328 1.03 -20.56 -12.18
CA GLY A 328 -0.17 -21.21 -11.69
C GLY A 328 0.04 -22.17 -10.50
N LYS A 329 1.29 -22.53 -10.18
CA LYS A 329 1.64 -23.31 -8.99
C LYS A 329 2.00 -22.41 -7.79
N VAL A 330 2.27 -21.12 -8.02
CA VAL A 330 2.55 -20.13 -6.97
C VAL A 330 1.24 -19.78 -6.28
N HIS A 331 1.14 -20.01 -4.98
CA HIS A 331 -0.14 -19.87 -4.27
C HIS A 331 -0.62 -18.42 -4.22
N ALA A 332 0.27 -17.46 -3.97
CA ALA A 332 -0.08 -16.04 -3.92
C ALA A 332 -0.67 -15.57 -5.26
N THR A 333 -0.18 -16.09 -6.40
CA THR A 333 -0.75 -15.80 -7.73
C THR A 333 -2.17 -16.36 -7.86
N ARG A 334 -2.41 -17.58 -7.39
CA ARG A 334 -3.75 -18.21 -7.43
C ARG A 334 -4.74 -17.46 -6.54
N ASP A 335 -4.29 -17.04 -5.36
CA ASP A 335 -5.11 -16.30 -4.41
C ASP A 335 -5.47 -14.90 -4.95
N PHE A 336 -4.52 -14.23 -5.56
CA PHE A 336 -4.78 -12.96 -6.25
C PHE A 336 -5.75 -13.15 -7.43
N ALA A 337 -5.53 -14.14 -8.30
CA ALA A 337 -6.41 -14.42 -9.43
C ALA A 337 -7.87 -14.70 -9.00
N ARG A 338 -8.06 -15.40 -7.87
CA ARG A 338 -9.39 -15.68 -7.31
C ARG A 338 -10.17 -14.40 -6.99
N ARG A 339 -9.47 -13.39 -6.42
CA ARG A 339 -10.06 -12.13 -5.96
C ARG A 339 -10.10 -11.04 -7.02
N ALA A 340 -9.20 -11.11 -8.00
CA ALA A 340 -9.04 -10.08 -9.01
C ALA A 340 -10.31 -9.93 -9.87
N PRO A 341 -10.73 -8.68 -10.16
CA PRO A 341 -11.77 -8.42 -11.15
C PRO A 341 -11.39 -9.00 -12.53
N ASP A 342 -12.36 -9.58 -13.23
CA ASP A 342 -12.12 -10.26 -14.52
C ASP A 342 -11.46 -9.34 -15.55
N ARG A 343 -11.90 -8.09 -15.63
CA ARG A 343 -11.34 -7.08 -16.55
C ARG A 343 -9.86 -6.78 -16.24
N LEU A 344 -9.50 -6.73 -14.94
CA LEU A 344 -8.13 -6.46 -14.50
C LEU A 344 -7.15 -7.51 -15.00
N ILE A 345 -7.58 -8.75 -15.14
CA ILE A 345 -6.75 -9.87 -15.62
C ILE A 345 -6.97 -10.19 -17.09
N GLY A 346 -7.66 -9.30 -17.82
CA GLY A 346 -7.85 -9.40 -19.27
C GLY A 346 -8.97 -10.33 -19.71
N LEU A 347 -9.88 -10.71 -18.83
CA LEU A 347 -11.08 -11.49 -19.15
C LEU A 347 -12.24 -10.58 -19.55
N LYS A 348 -13.05 -11.04 -20.52
CA LYS A 348 -14.24 -10.31 -20.98
C LYS A 348 -15.38 -10.50 -19.99
N GLY A 349 -16.20 -9.46 -19.77
CA GLY A 349 -17.43 -9.58 -19.01
C GLY A 349 -18.46 -10.50 -19.70
N GLY A 350 -19.46 -10.95 -18.94
CA GLY A 350 -20.61 -11.68 -19.47
C GLY A 350 -20.67 -13.16 -19.14
N ARG A 351 -19.67 -13.75 -18.50
CA ARG A 351 -19.70 -15.10 -17.93
C ARG A 351 -18.92 -15.19 -16.63
N THR A 352 -19.18 -16.21 -15.84
CA THR A 352 -18.38 -16.57 -14.67
C THR A 352 -17.18 -17.42 -15.10
N TYR A 353 -16.01 -17.09 -14.58
CA TYR A 353 -14.77 -17.82 -14.82
C TYR A 353 -14.37 -18.61 -13.58
N ASN A 354 -13.90 -19.86 -13.80
CA ASN A 354 -13.33 -20.64 -12.71
C ASN A 354 -11.91 -20.17 -12.36
N ILE A 355 -11.42 -20.57 -11.19
CA ILE A 355 -10.08 -20.15 -10.71
C ILE A 355 -8.96 -20.52 -11.68
N PRO A 356 -8.88 -21.74 -12.24
CA PRO A 356 -7.88 -22.07 -13.26
C PRO A 356 -7.88 -21.16 -14.48
N GLU A 357 -9.04 -20.78 -15.01
CA GLU A 357 -9.16 -19.85 -16.13
C GLU A 357 -8.63 -18.46 -15.76
N LYS A 358 -8.97 -17.96 -14.56
CA LYS A 358 -8.48 -16.68 -14.05
C LYS A 358 -6.96 -16.68 -13.86
N VAL A 359 -6.40 -17.78 -13.36
CA VAL A 359 -4.94 -17.94 -13.18
C VAL A 359 -4.21 -17.92 -14.52
N VAL A 360 -4.74 -18.61 -15.53
CA VAL A 360 -4.15 -18.61 -16.87
C VAL A 360 -4.20 -17.21 -17.48
N ALA A 361 -5.33 -16.51 -17.37
CA ALA A 361 -5.48 -15.16 -17.90
C ALA A 361 -4.51 -14.18 -17.22
N LEU A 362 -4.42 -14.21 -15.89
CA LEU A 362 -3.48 -13.40 -15.09
C LEU A 362 -2.03 -13.67 -15.51
N ALA A 363 -1.63 -14.94 -15.56
CA ALA A 363 -0.25 -15.30 -15.88
C ALA A 363 0.15 -14.90 -17.32
N ARG A 364 -0.75 -15.02 -18.29
CA ARG A 364 -0.53 -14.54 -19.66
C ARG A 364 -0.39 -13.02 -19.70
N ARG A 365 -1.25 -12.30 -18.97
CA ARG A 365 -1.17 -10.85 -18.91
C ARG A 365 0.17 -10.39 -18.31
N ILE A 366 0.60 -11.00 -17.22
CA ILE A 366 1.90 -10.72 -16.59
C ILE A 366 3.05 -10.99 -17.58
N TYR A 367 3.03 -12.12 -18.27
CA TYR A 367 4.08 -12.49 -19.21
C TYR A 367 4.23 -11.48 -20.36
N ARG A 368 3.09 -10.98 -20.88
CA ARG A 368 3.03 -10.08 -22.06
C ARG A 368 3.23 -8.62 -21.73
N ALA A 369 2.97 -8.21 -20.49
CA ALA A 369 3.08 -6.81 -20.09
C ALA A 369 4.54 -6.46 -19.75
N PRO A 370 5.16 -5.52 -20.46
CA PRO A 370 6.45 -5.01 -20.03
C PRO A 370 6.29 -4.13 -18.79
N THR A 371 7.35 -4.02 -18.00
CA THR A 371 7.47 -2.96 -16.99
C THR A 371 7.52 -1.59 -17.69
N ARG A 372 7.37 -0.51 -16.97
CA ARG A 372 7.53 0.85 -17.54
C ARG A 372 8.95 1.13 -18.04
N GLY A 373 9.95 0.37 -17.57
CA GLY A 373 11.32 0.39 -18.09
C GLY A 373 11.54 -0.47 -19.34
N GLY A 374 10.47 -1.13 -19.85
CA GLY A 374 10.51 -2.00 -21.01
C GLY A 374 11.00 -3.41 -20.72
N ALA A 375 11.37 -3.74 -19.48
CA ALA A 375 11.78 -5.09 -19.10
C ALA A 375 10.57 -6.05 -19.10
N SER A 376 10.78 -7.29 -19.53
CA SER A 376 9.79 -8.36 -19.43
C SER A 376 9.65 -8.85 -17.96
N ALA A 377 8.58 -9.58 -17.69
CA ALA A 377 8.41 -10.25 -16.40
C ALA A 377 9.55 -11.23 -16.09
N LEU A 378 10.05 -11.95 -17.10
CA LEU A 378 11.19 -12.88 -16.94
C LEU A 378 12.48 -12.15 -16.58
N GLU A 379 12.78 -11.04 -17.26
CA GLU A 379 13.95 -10.21 -16.94
C GLU A 379 13.89 -9.61 -15.55
N THR A 380 12.72 -9.17 -15.10
CA THR A 380 12.57 -8.66 -13.73
C THR A 380 12.70 -9.77 -12.70
N LEU A 381 12.08 -10.93 -12.91
CA LEU A 381 12.26 -12.07 -12.01
C LEU A 381 13.70 -12.55 -11.98
N PHE A 382 14.37 -12.59 -13.14
CA PHE A 382 15.79 -12.92 -13.22
C PHE A 382 16.65 -11.90 -12.45
N TYR A 383 16.38 -10.62 -12.61
CA TYR A 383 17.05 -9.58 -11.83
C TYR A 383 16.86 -9.78 -10.32
N VAL A 384 15.63 -10.04 -9.86
CA VAL A 384 15.36 -10.26 -8.44
C VAL A 384 16.17 -11.43 -7.91
N LEU A 385 16.19 -12.55 -8.62
CA LEU A 385 16.85 -13.78 -8.17
C LEU A 385 18.36 -13.73 -8.34
N TYR A 386 18.85 -13.27 -9.49
CA TYR A 386 20.23 -13.47 -9.94
C TYR A 386 20.96 -12.17 -10.31
N GLY A 387 20.34 -11.01 -10.18
CA GLY A 387 20.93 -9.70 -10.57
C GLY A 387 22.05 -9.18 -9.67
N GLY A 388 22.63 -10.01 -8.80
CA GLY A 388 23.71 -9.68 -7.87
C GLY A 388 23.88 -10.74 -6.81
N ARG A 389 24.58 -10.41 -5.71
CA ARG A 389 24.78 -11.37 -4.62
C ARG A 389 23.45 -11.83 -4.02
N ALA A 390 23.42 -13.10 -3.59
CA ALA A 390 22.18 -13.67 -3.07
C ALA A 390 21.70 -12.97 -1.78
N GLU A 391 22.58 -12.40 -0.97
CA GLU A 391 22.25 -11.63 0.24
C GLU A 391 21.46 -10.36 -0.06
N GLU A 392 21.56 -9.84 -1.28
CA GLU A 392 20.90 -8.60 -1.74
C GLU A 392 19.52 -8.84 -2.34
N VAL A 393 19.03 -10.09 -2.38
CA VAL A 393 17.68 -10.42 -2.85
C VAL A 393 16.60 -9.56 -2.19
N PRO A 394 16.58 -9.29 -0.87
CA PRO A 394 15.59 -8.41 -0.26
C PRO A 394 15.60 -6.98 -0.82
N HIS A 395 16.77 -6.45 -1.16
CA HIS A 395 16.90 -5.13 -1.79
C HIS A 395 16.29 -5.12 -3.20
N ARG A 396 16.61 -6.13 -4.02
CA ARG A 396 16.04 -6.26 -5.37
C ARG A 396 14.53 -6.55 -5.35
N LEU A 397 14.06 -7.29 -4.34
CA LEU A 397 12.61 -7.43 -4.09
C LEU A 397 11.93 -6.09 -3.85
N TRP A 398 12.53 -5.27 -2.99
CA TRP A 398 12.02 -3.91 -2.77
C TRP A 398 11.96 -3.12 -4.08
N GLU A 399 13.04 -3.10 -4.84
CA GLU A 399 13.09 -2.40 -6.12
C GLU A 399 12.05 -2.91 -7.11
N ALA A 400 11.83 -4.23 -7.20
CA ALA A 400 10.80 -4.81 -8.07
C ALA A 400 9.36 -4.49 -7.62
N THR A 401 9.16 -3.98 -6.41
CA THR A 401 7.82 -3.59 -5.92
C THR A 401 7.55 -2.09 -6.04
N VAL A 402 8.59 -1.24 -6.07
CA VAL A 402 8.43 0.22 -6.01
C VAL A 402 9.00 0.96 -7.21
N ASP A 403 10.06 0.45 -7.85
CA ASP A 403 10.68 1.10 -9.01
C ASP A 403 9.84 0.82 -10.28
N PRO A 404 9.26 1.84 -10.92
CA PRO A 404 8.49 1.66 -12.15
C PRO A 404 9.25 0.94 -13.27
N LYS A 405 10.58 1.04 -13.29
CA LYS A 405 11.43 0.36 -14.27
C LYS A 405 11.49 -1.16 -14.06
N ARG A 406 11.23 -1.62 -12.85
CA ARG A 406 11.32 -3.03 -12.43
C ARG A 406 10.00 -3.64 -12.00
N LYS A 407 9.03 -2.80 -11.61
CA LYS A 407 7.73 -3.26 -11.10
C LYS A 407 6.98 -4.01 -12.19
N ILE A 408 6.60 -5.24 -11.88
CA ILE A 408 5.71 -6.05 -12.71
C ILE A 408 4.28 -5.77 -12.22
N ASP A 409 3.42 -5.30 -13.10
CA ASP A 409 2.01 -5.13 -12.79
C ASP A 409 1.37 -6.47 -12.41
N LEU A 410 0.47 -6.45 -11.44
CA LEU A 410 -0.27 -7.61 -10.94
C LEU A 410 0.58 -8.69 -10.22
N ILE A 411 1.86 -8.41 -9.95
CA ILE A 411 2.70 -9.21 -9.05
C ILE A 411 3.11 -8.37 -7.85
N GLY A 412 2.54 -8.69 -6.69
CA GLY A 412 2.90 -8.04 -5.43
C GLY A 412 3.99 -8.78 -4.66
N ILE A 413 4.39 -8.20 -3.52
CA ILE A 413 5.44 -8.73 -2.65
C ILE A 413 5.19 -10.17 -2.19
N SER A 414 3.93 -10.58 -1.99
CA SER A 414 3.59 -11.95 -1.60
C SER A 414 3.91 -12.96 -2.70
N ALA A 415 3.66 -12.63 -3.97
CA ALA A 415 4.00 -13.52 -5.07
C ALA A 415 5.51 -13.55 -5.33
N LEU A 416 6.18 -12.38 -5.29
CA LEU A 416 7.64 -12.30 -5.41
C LEU A 416 8.34 -13.03 -4.28
N GLY A 417 7.88 -12.88 -3.03
CA GLY A 417 8.46 -13.58 -1.88
C GLY A 417 8.29 -15.09 -1.95
N GLU A 418 7.16 -15.57 -2.48
CA GLU A 418 6.93 -17.00 -2.71
C GLU A 418 7.82 -17.53 -3.85
N ILE A 419 7.96 -16.77 -4.94
CA ILE A 419 8.85 -17.14 -6.07
C ILE A 419 10.31 -17.23 -5.60
N VAL A 420 10.80 -16.24 -4.87
CA VAL A 420 12.16 -16.26 -4.28
C VAL A 420 12.33 -17.49 -3.40
N GLY A 421 11.31 -17.79 -2.60
CA GLY A 421 11.35 -18.95 -1.70
C GLY A 421 11.42 -20.28 -2.44
N TRP A 422 10.70 -20.44 -3.53
CA TRP A 422 10.78 -21.66 -4.34
C TRP A 422 12.07 -21.75 -5.17
N ALA A 423 12.66 -20.61 -5.55
CA ALA A 423 13.93 -20.59 -6.24
C ALA A 423 15.11 -20.94 -5.33
N MET A 424 15.08 -20.43 -4.10
CA MET A 424 16.18 -20.52 -3.13
C MET A 424 15.70 -20.94 -1.73
N PRO A 425 15.04 -22.11 -1.58
CA PRO A 425 14.29 -22.46 -0.36
C PRO A 425 15.15 -22.53 0.90
N ASP A 426 16.40 -22.95 0.81
CA ASP A 426 17.28 -23.04 1.97
C ASP A 426 17.80 -21.68 2.43
N LYS A 427 17.86 -20.70 1.53
CA LYS A 427 18.32 -19.35 1.84
C LYS A 427 17.18 -18.41 2.18
N TYR A 428 16.10 -18.52 1.44
CA TYR A 428 14.89 -17.71 1.54
C TYR A 428 13.66 -18.63 1.53
N PRO A 429 13.24 -19.18 2.68
CA PRO A 429 12.02 -20.00 2.74
C PRO A 429 10.83 -19.29 2.08
N PRO A 430 9.95 -20.01 1.37
CA PRO A 430 8.77 -19.43 0.75
C PRO A 430 7.92 -18.67 1.77
N ARG A 431 7.50 -17.46 1.41
CA ARG A 431 6.67 -16.61 2.27
C ARG A 431 5.59 -15.90 1.47
N ASN A 432 4.40 -15.94 2.02
CA ASN A 432 3.22 -15.27 1.48
C ASN A 432 2.27 -14.85 2.62
N GLY A 433 1.06 -14.40 2.29
CA GLY A 433 0.09 -13.97 3.30
C GLY A 433 -0.30 -15.07 4.30
N ARG A 434 -0.32 -16.35 3.89
CA ARG A 434 -0.61 -17.49 4.80
C ARG A 434 0.53 -17.71 5.78
N THR A 435 1.76 -17.67 5.28
CA THR A 435 2.97 -17.78 6.12
C THR A 435 2.92 -16.76 7.25
N ARG A 436 2.61 -15.49 6.94
CA ARG A 436 2.51 -14.42 7.94
C ARG A 436 1.39 -14.69 8.96
N LYS A 437 0.21 -15.14 8.53
CA LYS A 437 -0.90 -15.51 9.42
C LYS A 437 -0.54 -16.69 10.32
N ALA A 438 0.15 -17.70 9.79
CA ALA A 438 0.65 -18.82 10.58
C ALA A 438 1.67 -18.37 11.63
N LEU A 439 2.64 -17.54 11.27
CA LEU A 439 3.62 -16.99 12.21
C LEU A 439 2.94 -16.16 13.31
N ARG A 440 1.97 -15.31 12.92
CA ARG A 440 1.22 -14.53 13.89
C ARG A 440 0.44 -15.43 14.85
N SER A 441 -0.20 -16.48 14.36
CA SER A 441 -0.90 -17.46 15.23
C SER A 441 0.03 -18.20 16.19
N LEU A 442 1.31 -18.34 15.85
CA LEU A 442 2.34 -18.88 16.75
C LEU A 442 2.87 -17.85 17.77
N GLY A 443 2.34 -16.62 17.79
CA GLY A 443 2.70 -15.59 18.75
C GLY A 443 3.78 -14.60 18.27
N HIS A 444 4.26 -14.73 17.03
CA HIS A 444 5.22 -13.76 16.48
C HIS A 444 4.54 -12.50 16.00
N ASP A 445 5.08 -11.33 16.40
CA ASP A 445 4.56 -10.04 15.97
C ASP A 445 5.04 -9.70 14.55
N VAL A 446 4.37 -10.28 13.58
CA VAL A 446 4.61 -10.06 12.14
C VAL A 446 3.42 -9.33 11.52
N ALA A 447 3.70 -8.38 10.63
CA ALA A 447 2.65 -7.65 9.92
C ALA A 447 1.88 -8.59 8.97
N VAL A 448 0.56 -8.63 9.10
CA VAL A 448 -0.32 -9.34 8.18
C VAL A 448 -1.00 -8.31 7.29
N HIS A 449 -0.62 -8.28 6.02
CA HIS A 449 -1.33 -7.49 5.01
C HIS A 449 -2.53 -8.33 4.51
N VAL A 450 -3.71 -7.87 4.80
CA VAL A 450 -4.98 -8.52 4.42
C VAL A 450 -5.39 -8.07 3.03
#